data_41131e26364ef3c3afb109f6deaf71d2
#
_entry.id   41131e26364ef3c3afb109f6deaf71d2
#
_cell.length_a   1.000
_cell.length_b   1.000
_cell.length_c   1.000
_cell.angle_alpha   90.00
_cell.angle_beta   90.00
_cell.angle_gamma   90.00
#
_symmetry.space_group_name_H-M   'P 1'
#
loop_
_entity.id
_entity.type
_entity.pdbx_description
1 polymer ?
#
loop_
_entity_poly.entity_id
_entity_poly.type
_entity_poly.pdbx_seq_one_letter_code
_entity_poly.pdbx_strand_id
1 'polypeptide(L)'
;MLCNLCPRHCGVDRDVSQGYCMSPNIIKLARAALHFWEEPCISGTKGSGTVFFCGCNLRCVYCQNSEISGGGAGISMSDEDVMRTFDRLIEKGAHNLNLVTPTHYADSVARILEKYHSPVPIVYNCGGYESVETLKMLEGLVDIYLPDFKYADADLAVEYSRAPDYFERASEAIKEMNRQVGVLKLDSDGIAERGLIIRHLVLPGAVSNTKKVLRWIKENLPEGTVVSLMSQYTPCAKAAEHPPLDRRISKYEYEIALDAMIDLGFDNGYVQSRRSAQKDFIPDFQSHEGLL
;
A
#
# COMPACT_ATOMS: atom_id res chain seq x y z
N MET A 1 -4.84 -19.14 17.32
CA MET A 1 -6.19 -18.63 16.86
C MET A 1 -6.24 -18.72 15.33
N LEU A 2 -7.36 -19.14 14.74
CA LEU A 2 -7.47 -19.28 13.29
C LEU A 2 -7.48 -17.89 12.61
N CYS A 3 -6.59 -17.68 11.61
CA CYS A 3 -6.38 -16.40 10.95
C CYS A 3 -7.52 -16.06 9.97
N ASN A 4 -8.17 -14.92 10.20
CA ASN A 4 -9.21 -14.32 9.34
C ASN A 4 -8.98 -12.82 9.12
N LEU A 5 -7.73 -12.34 9.22
CA LEU A 5 -7.38 -10.92 9.15
C LEU A 5 -7.59 -10.27 7.76
N CYS A 6 -7.68 -11.05 6.71
CA CYS A 6 -7.84 -10.50 5.36
C CYS A 6 -8.82 -11.35 4.54
N PRO A 7 -9.29 -10.88 3.38
CA PRO A 7 -10.28 -11.59 2.56
C PRO A 7 -9.87 -12.99 2.07
N ARG A 8 -8.63 -13.40 2.30
CA ARG A 8 -8.20 -14.79 2.02
C ARG A 8 -8.85 -15.81 2.94
N HIS A 9 -9.24 -15.41 4.14
CA HIS A 9 -9.87 -16.28 5.16
C HIS A 9 -9.21 -17.66 5.27
N CYS A 10 -7.87 -17.67 5.38
CA CYS A 10 -7.08 -18.90 5.34
C CYS A 10 -7.45 -19.90 6.43
N GLY A 11 -7.97 -19.42 7.59
CA GLY A 11 -8.37 -20.28 8.71
C GLY A 11 -7.22 -21.11 9.29
N VAL A 12 -5.98 -20.71 9.10
CA VAL A 12 -4.80 -21.41 9.62
C VAL A 12 -4.40 -20.87 10.99
N ASP A 13 -3.82 -21.72 11.82
CA ASP A 13 -3.11 -21.29 13.01
C ASP A 13 -1.68 -20.89 12.62
N ARG A 14 -1.38 -19.58 12.67
CA ARG A 14 -0.12 -19.00 12.20
C ARG A 14 1.06 -19.26 13.14
N ASP A 15 0.82 -19.87 14.32
CA ASP A 15 1.89 -20.33 15.20
C ASP A 15 2.49 -21.66 14.73
N VAL A 16 1.73 -22.46 13.96
CA VAL A 16 2.13 -23.80 13.51
C VAL A 16 2.14 -23.98 12.00
N SER A 17 1.48 -23.07 11.24
CA SER A 17 1.40 -23.15 9.77
C SER A 17 1.36 -21.76 9.14
N GLN A 18 1.48 -21.70 7.82
CA GLN A 18 1.45 -20.44 7.08
C GLN A 18 0.19 -20.36 6.21
N GLY A 19 -0.45 -19.19 6.21
CA GLY A 19 -1.52 -18.87 5.27
C GLY A 19 -0.97 -18.44 3.90
N TYR A 20 -1.86 -17.95 3.05
CA TYR A 20 -1.51 -17.46 1.71
C TYR A 20 -0.40 -16.39 1.73
N CYS A 21 -0.38 -15.52 2.76
CA CYS A 21 0.62 -14.46 2.92
C CYS A 21 2.04 -14.97 3.25
N MET A 22 2.21 -16.26 3.54
CA MET A 22 3.49 -16.88 3.95
C MET A 22 4.11 -16.26 5.20
N SER A 23 3.27 -15.74 6.10
CA SER A 23 3.74 -15.02 7.29
C SER A 23 3.38 -15.80 8.57
N PRO A 24 4.32 -15.94 9.51
CA PRO A 24 4.04 -16.46 10.86
C PRO A 24 3.23 -15.44 11.67
N ASN A 25 2.86 -15.81 12.89
CA ASN A 25 2.16 -14.92 13.80
C ASN A 25 3.07 -13.78 14.33
N ILE A 26 4.36 -14.08 14.54
CA ILE A 26 5.36 -13.07 14.90
C ILE A 26 5.64 -12.14 13.73
N ILE A 27 5.68 -10.83 13.99
CA ILE A 27 5.99 -9.82 12.97
C ILE A 27 7.38 -10.09 12.37
N LYS A 28 7.47 -10.06 11.05
CA LYS A 28 8.74 -10.06 10.30
C LYS A 28 8.86 -8.78 9.50
N LEU A 29 9.94 -8.04 9.74
CA LEU A 29 10.29 -6.84 9.00
C LEU A 29 11.48 -7.09 8.08
N ALA A 30 11.44 -6.54 6.88
CA ALA A 30 12.53 -6.62 5.92
C ALA A 30 13.46 -5.42 5.99
N ARG A 31 12.90 -4.22 6.26
CA ARG A 31 13.64 -2.96 6.28
C ARG A 31 12.85 -1.88 7.01
N ALA A 32 13.58 -0.92 7.62
CA ALA A 32 13.00 0.31 8.15
C ALA A 32 13.94 1.49 7.88
N ALA A 33 13.56 2.40 6.98
CA ALA A 33 14.39 3.52 6.58
C ALA A 33 13.57 4.71 6.11
N LEU A 34 14.20 5.89 6.03
CA LEU A 34 13.61 7.05 5.38
C LEU A 34 13.47 6.79 3.88
N HIS A 35 12.28 7.06 3.34
CA HIS A 35 11.95 6.93 1.93
C HIS A 35 11.45 8.26 1.37
N PHE A 36 11.98 8.67 0.21
CA PHE A 36 11.73 9.99 -0.36
C PHE A 36 10.87 9.97 -1.63
N TRP A 37 10.29 8.82 -1.97
CA TRP A 37 9.63 8.59 -3.26
C TRP A 37 8.16 8.20 -3.15
N GLU A 38 7.55 8.38 -1.96
CA GLU A 38 6.09 8.36 -1.83
C GLU A 38 5.51 9.67 -2.37
N GLU A 39 4.21 9.86 -2.31
CA GLU A 39 3.56 11.12 -2.67
C GLU A 39 4.22 12.31 -1.99
N PRO A 40 4.29 13.48 -2.67
CA PRO A 40 4.99 14.66 -2.12
C PRO A 40 4.56 15.05 -0.72
N CYS A 41 3.26 14.93 -0.40
CA CYS A 41 2.74 15.22 0.93
C CYS A 41 3.07 14.14 1.99
N ILE A 42 3.50 12.95 1.57
CA ILE A 42 3.91 11.86 2.48
C ILE A 42 5.42 11.94 2.75
N SER A 43 6.23 12.03 1.70
CA SER A 43 7.69 12.07 1.83
C SER A 43 8.21 13.44 2.26
N GLY A 44 7.61 14.51 1.75
CA GLY A 44 8.10 15.88 1.99
C GLY A 44 9.60 16.02 1.75
N THR A 45 10.24 16.85 2.57
CA THR A 45 11.69 17.10 2.49
C THR A 45 12.52 16.21 3.41
N LYS A 46 11.91 15.63 4.45
CA LYS A 46 12.62 14.83 5.48
C LYS A 46 12.47 13.32 5.25
N GLY A 47 11.58 12.91 4.34
CA GLY A 47 11.29 11.52 4.04
C GLY A 47 10.18 10.92 4.91
N SER A 48 9.59 9.85 4.41
CA SER A 48 8.64 8.97 5.09
C SER A 48 9.40 7.87 5.82
N GLY A 49 9.11 7.64 7.09
CA GLY A 49 9.69 6.56 7.88
C GLY A 49 9.05 5.22 7.51
N THR A 50 9.51 4.59 6.43
CA THR A 50 8.91 3.37 5.90
C THR A 50 9.35 2.13 6.67
N VAL A 51 8.38 1.30 7.03
CA VAL A 51 8.58 -0.01 7.68
C VAL A 51 7.99 -1.08 6.78
N PHE A 52 8.84 -1.92 6.19
CA PHE A 52 8.43 -2.95 5.23
C PHE A 52 8.18 -4.28 5.94
N PHE A 53 6.92 -4.73 5.90
CA PHE A 53 6.51 -6.03 6.42
C PHE A 53 6.75 -7.14 5.40
N CYS A 54 7.22 -8.31 5.87
CA CYS A 54 7.41 -9.49 5.04
C CYS A 54 6.11 -10.27 4.86
N GLY A 55 5.91 -10.79 3.65
CA GLY A 55 4.68 -11.47 3.25
C GLY A 55 3.67 -10.51 2.62
N CYS A 56 2.64 -11.07 1.97
CA CYS A 56 1.58 -10.28 1.34
C CYS A 56 0.36 -11.14 1.04
N ASN A 57 -0.82 -10.63 1.30
CA ASN A 57 -2.08 -11.30 0.98
C ASN A 57 -2.45 -11.26 -0.51
N LEU A 58 -1.75 -10.48 -1.35
CA LEU A 58 -1.96 -10.41 -2.80
C LEU A 58 -0.90 -11.18 -3.58
N ARG A 59 0.40 -10.97 -3.32
CA ARG A 59 1.53 -11.60 -4.02
C ARG A 59 1.42 -11.43 -5.53
N CYS A 60 1.23 -10.19 -6.00
CA CYS A 60 1.05 -9.87 -7.41
C CYS A 60 2.25 -10.35 -8.26
N VAL A 61 1.99 -10.84 -9.47
CA VAL A 61 3.03 -11.34 -10.39
C VAL A 61 4.03 -10.26 -10.83
N TYR A 62 3.65 -8.97 -10.71
CA TYR A 62 4.48 -7.82 -11.04
C TYR A 62 4.96 -7.02 -9.81
N CYS A 63 4.99 -7.66 -8.62
CA CYS A 63 5.33 -6.96 -7.39
C CYS A 63 6.79 -6.51 -7.39
N GLN A 64 7.03 -5.19 -7.27
CA GLN A 64 8.40 -4.67 -7.14
C GLN A 64 9.09 -5.13 -5.84
N ASN A 65 8.30 -5.40 -4.78
CA ASN A 65 8.77 -5.92 -3.51
C ASN A 65 8.67 -7.46 -3.46
N SER A 66 8.87 -8.15 -4.60
CA SER A 66 8.69 -9.60 -4.71
C SER A 66 9.63 -10.40 -3.80
N GLU A 67 10.80 -9.89 -3.49
CA GLU A 67 11.77 -10.51 -2.57
C GLU A 67 11.19 -10.74 -1.17
N ILE A 68 10.35 -9.82 -0.71
CA ILE A 68 9.77 -9.87 0.64
C ILE A 68 8.30 -10.31 0.64
N SER A 69 7.56 -10.10 -0.46
CA SER A 69 6.12 -10.43 -0.52
C SER A 69 5.83 -11.95 -0.43
N GLY A 70 6.82 -12.79 -0.69
CA GLY A 70 6.76 -14.24 -0.49
C GLY A 70 7.08 -14.71 0.92
N GLY A 71 7.34 -13.82 1.87
CA GLY A 71 7.63 -14.16 3.27
C GLY A 71 9.06 -14.64 3.55
N GLY A 72 9.94 -14.65 2.53
CA GLY A 72 11.26 -15.30 2.62
C GLY A 72 12.32 -14.53 3.41
N ALA A 73 12.47 -13.25 3.15
CA ALA A 73 13.45 -12.39 3.80
C ALA A 73 12.86 -11.68 5.03
N GLY A 74 13.71 -11.25 5.97
CA GLY A 74 13.34 -10.39 7.09
C GLY A 74 13.61 -11.00 8.45
N ILE A 75 13.60 -10.12 9.45
CA ILE A 75 13.94 -10.41 10.85
C ILE A 75 12.63 -10.46 11.67
N SER A 76 12.50 -11.47 12.52
CA SER A 76 11.41 -11.57 13.49
C SER A 76 11.59 -10.52 14.57
N MET A 77 10.53 -9.76 14.85
CA MET A 77 10.54 -8.62 15.75
C MET A 77 9.53 -8.82 16.88
N SER A 78 9.92 -8.52 18.11
CA SER A 78 8.97 -8.34 19.21
C SER A 78 8.22 -7.00 19.05
N ASP A 79 7.11 -6.83 19.79
CA ASP A 79 6.39 -5.55 19.83
C ASP A 79 7.33 -4.40 20.24
N GLU A 80 8.20 -4.63 21.22
CA GLU A 80 9.18 -3.66 21.71
C GLU A 80 10.23 -3.32 20.65
N ASP A 81 10.68 -4.30 19.85
CA ASP A 81 11.62 -4.06 18.74
C ASP A 81 10.99 -3.19 17.65
N VAL A 82 9.72 -3.43 17.35
CA VAL A 82 8.97 -2.61 16.39
C VAL A 82 8.85 -1.17 16.90
N MET A 83 8.48 -0.97 18.19
CA MET A 83 8.39 0.36 18.78
C MET A 83 9.75 1.09 18.77
N ARG A 84 10.86 0.40 19.12
CA ARG A 84 12.21 0.96 19.01
C ARG A 84 12.58 1.32 17.57
N THR A 85 12.07 0.58 16.59
CA THR A 85 12.27 0.89 15.17
C THR A 85 11.54 2.17 14.78
N PHE A 86 10.33 2.40 15.31
CA PHE A 86 9.58 3.64 15.12
C PHE A 86 10.33 4.83 15.72
N ASP A 87 10.83 4.72 16.96
CA ASP A 87 11.61 5.78 17.62
C ASP A 87 12.80 6.19 16.77
N ARG A 88 13.58 5.22 16.26
CA ARG A 88 14.73 5.50 15.40
C ARG A 88 14.39 6.23 14.10
N LEU A 89 13.23 5.95 13.50
CA LEU A 89 12.78 6.66 12.29
C LEU A 89 12.38 8.09 12.63
N ILE A 90 11.72 8.31 13.76
CA ILE A 90 11.34 9.63 14.25
C ILE A 90 12.58 10.46 14.61
N GLU A 91 13.56 9.87 15.30
CA GLU A 91 14.85 10.51 15.60
C GLU A 91 15.61 10.95 14.34
N LYS A 92 15.47 10.20 13.24
CA LYS A 92 16.00 10.57 11.91
C LYS A 92 15.21 11.69 11.23
N GLY A 93 14.10 12.13 11.83
CA GLY A 93 13.30 13.23 11.36
C GLY A 93 12.16 12.86 10.39
N ALA A 94 11.74 11.60 10.37
CA ALA A 94 10.63 11.15 9.51
C ALA A 94 9.37 12.03 9.69
N HIS A 95 8.71 12.40 8.59
CA HIS A 95 7.44 13.12 8.64
C HIS A 95 6.27 12.25 9.16
N ASN A 96 6.37 10.94 9.01
CA ASN A 96 5.36 9.96 9.40
C ASN A 96 5.99 8.58 9.60
N LEU A 97 5.24 7.64 10.18
CA LEU A 97 5.55 6.21 10.19
C LEU A 97 4.69 5.50 9.15
N ASN A 98 5.29 5.03 8.08
CA ASN A 98 4.62 4.44 6.94
C ASN A 98 4.76 2.90 6.99
N LEU A 99 3.68 2.23 7.36
CA LEU A 99 3.57 0.79 7.49
C LEU A 99 3.25 0.17 6.12
N VAL A 100 4.26 -0.40 5.46
CA VAL A 100 4.12 -0.92 4.09
C VAL A 100 3.73 -2.39 4.10
N THR A 101 2.54 -2.68 3.59
CA THR A 101 1.92 -4.02 3.53
C THR A 101 1.70 -4.66 4.92
N PRO A 102 1.07 -3.98 5.87
CA PRO A 102 0.87 -4.49 7.23
C PRO A 102 -0.37 -5.41 7.38
N THR A 103 -1.20 -5.56 6.35
CA THR A 103 -2.51 -6.23 6.31
C THR A 103 -2.58 -7.52 7.13
N HIS A 104 -1.60 -8.39 6.95
CA HIS A 104 -1.57 -9.72 7.56
C HIS A 104 -0.98 -9.73 8.99
N TYR A 105 -0.62 -8.57 9.51
CA TYR A 105 -0.21 -8.30 10.88
C TYR A 105 -1.08 -7.21 11.54
N ALA A 106 -2.26 -6.92 10.98
CA ALA A 106 -3.08 -5.81 11.44
C ALA A 106 -3.48 -5.90 12.92
N ASP A 107 -3.70 -7.11 13.44
CA ASP A 107 -3.96 -7.37 14.87
C ASP A 107 -2.74 -7.01 15.75
N SER A 108 -1.55 -7.39 15.32
CA SER A 108 -0.30 -7.06 16.01
C SER A 108 0.02 -5.56 15.90
N VAL A 109 -0.24 -4.97 14.73
CA VAL A 109 -0.10 -3.51 14.52
C VAL A 109 -1.06 -2.74 15.43
N ALA A 110 -2.33 -3.13 15.52
CA ALA A 110 -3.30 -2.51 16.43
C ALA A 110 -2.80 -2.57 17.88
N ARG A 111 -2.40 -3.75 18.35
CA ARG A 111 -1.87 -3.96 19.71
C ARG A 111 -0.63 -3.10 20.02
N ILE A 112 0.24 -2.89 19.02
CA ILE A 112 1.43 -2.03 19.16
C ILE A 112 1.00 -0.57 19.24
N LEU A 113 0.16 -0.10 18.32
CA LEU A 113 -0.27 1.29 18.24
C LEU A 113 -1.16 1.73 19.42
N GLU A 114 -1.90 0.81 20.03
CA GLU A 114 -2.63 1.07 21.30
C GLU A 114 -1.69 1.46 22.45
N LYS A 115 -0.44 0.99 22.42
CA LYS A 115 0.59 1.27 23.44
C LYS A 115 1.55 2.37 23.03
N TYR A 116 1.72 2.56 21.71
CA TYR A 116 2.68 3.48 21.14
C TYR A 116 2.00 4.76 20.66
N HIS A 117 2.17 5.84 21.42
CA HIS A 117 1.63 7.14 21.06
C HIS A 117 2.63 7.87 20.16
N SER A 118 2.46 7.74 18.85
CA SER A 118 3.35 8.37 17.87
C SER A 118 3.21 9.90 17.87
N PRO A 119 4.32 10.65 17.89
CA PRO A 119 4.29 12.11 17.71
C PRO A 119 4.13 12.54 16.25
N VAL A 120 4.16 11.60 15.32
CA VAL A 120 3.97 11.83 13.87
C VAL A 120 2.86 10.94 13.34
N PRO A 121 2.20 11.29 12.21
CA PRO A 121 1.11 10.50 11.65
C PRO A 121 1.50 9.06 11.33
N ILE A 122 0.56 8.13 11.54
CA ILE A 122 0.67 6.72 11.13
C ILE A 122 0.03 6.56 9.76
N VAL A 123 0.81 6.10 8.78
CA VAL A 123 0.36 5.79 7.42
C VAL A 123 0.20 4.27 7.26
N TYR A 124 -0.99 3.82 6.88
CA TYR A 124 -1.28 2.43 6.55
C TYR A 124 -1.27 2.26 5.03
N ASN A 125 -0.15 1.76 4.50
CA ASN A 125 0.13 1.61 3.07
C ASN A 125 -0.11 0.17 2.65
N CYS A 126 -1.18 -0.09 1.92
CA CYS A 126 -1.65 -1.45 1.65
C CYS A 126 -2.07 -1.69 0.20
N GLY A 127 -2.27 -2.96 -0.14
CA GLY A 127 -2.71 -3.37 -1.48
C GLY A 127 -4.20 -3.18 -1.76
N GLY A 128 -4.97 -2.62 -0.81
CA GLY A 128 -6.41 -2.43 -0.92
C GLY A 128 -7.26 -3.68 -0.66
N TYR A 129 -6.67 -4.87 -0.62
CA TYR A 129 -7.38 -6.13 -0.37
C TYR A 129 -7.49 -6.41 1.12
N GLU A 130 -8.35 -5.60 1.78
CA GLU A 130 -8.51 -5.58 3.24
C GLU A 130 -9.88 -6.11 3.67
N SER A 131 -9.96 -6.59 4.91
CA SER A 131 -11.22 -6.93 5.57
C SER A 131 -11.74 -5.72 6.35
N VAL A 132 -13.01 -5.37 6.19
CA VAL A 132 -13.63 -4.25 6.90
C VAL A 132 -13.56 -4.44 8.42
N GLU A 133 -13.75 -5.67 8.90
CA GLU A 133 -13.66 -6.02 10.32
C GLU A 133 -12.25 -5.73 10.87
N THR A 134 -11.23 -6.03 10.09
CA THR A 134 -9.83 -5.77 10.45
C THR A 134 -9.52 -4.27 10.43
N LEU A 135 -10.03 -3.53 9.44
CA LEU A 135 -9.88 -2.08 9.42
C LEU A 135 -10.53 -1.39 10.63
N LYS A 136 -11.68 -1.90 11.10
CA LYS A 136 -12.31 -1.39 12.32
C LYS A 136 -11.46 -1.56 13.57
N MET A 137 -10.59 -2.57 13.63
CA MET A 137 -9.62 -2.72 14.73
C MET A 137 -8.54 -1.61 14.72
N LEU A 138 -8.33 -0.97 13.59
CA LEU A 138 -7.34 0.11 13.39
C LEU A 138 -7.96 1.51 13.53
N GLU A 139 -9.27 1.62 13.78
CA GLU A 139 -9.96 2.90 13.90
C GLU A 139 -9.38 3.73 15.06
N GLY A 140 -8.98 4.96 14.75
CA GLY A 140 -8.34 5.87 15.72
C GLY A 140 -6.85 5.63 15.95
N LEU A 141 -6.27 4.58 15.36
CA LEU A 141 -4.85 4.23 15.45
C LEU A 141 -4.08 4.61 14.18
N VAL A 142 -4.78 4.79 13.06
CA VAL A 142 -4.23 5.16 11.76
C VAL A 142 -4.73 6.55 11.39
N ASP A 143 -3.80 7.41 10.96
CA ASP A 143 -4.11 8.79 10.56
C ASP A 143 -4.30 8.90 9.04
N ILE A 144 -3.52 8.17 8.27
CA ILE A 144 -3.52 8.24 6.81
C ILE A 144 -3.64 6.83 6.24
N TYR A 145 -4.66 6.60 5.41
CA TYR A 145 -4.75 5.40 4.60
C TYR A 145 -4.20 5.67 3.20
N LEU A 146 -3.31 4.79 2.73
CA LEU A 146 -2.66 4.85 1.42
C LEU A 146 -2.86 3.52 0.66
N PRO A 147 -4.13 3.16 0.34
CA PRO A 147 -4.41 1.92 -0.38
C PRO A 147 -4.11 2.03 -1.88
N ASP A 148 -3.60 0.95 -2.46
CA ASP A 148 -3.67 0.77 -3.89
C ASP A 148 -5.06 0.27 -4.30
N PHE A 149 -5.71 0.90 -5.27
CA PHE A 149 -6.90 0.36 -5.91
C PHE A 149 -6.52 -0.18 -7.29
N LYS A 150 -6.12 -1.48 -7.33
CA LYS A 150 -5.41 -2.07 -8.47
C LYS A 150 -6.33 -2.45 -9.62
N TYR A 151 -7.47 -3.10 -9.31
CA TYR A 151 -8.32 -3.74 -10.31
C TYR A 151 -9.80 -3.40 -10.07
N ALA A 152 -10.50 -3.04 -11.16
CA ALA A 152 -11.94 -3.09 -11.30
C ALA A 152 -12.36 -4.21 -12.26
N ASP A 153 -11.39 -4.94 -12.82
CA ASP A 153 -11.58 -6.05 -13.74
C ASP A 153 -11.18 -7.35 -13.02
N ALA A 154 -12.14 -8.27 -12.90
CA ALA A 154 -11.97 -9.51 -12.16
C ALA A 154 -10.93 -10.44 -12.84
N ASP A 155 -10.88 -10.46 -14.18
CA ASP A 155 -9.95 -11.32 -14.91
C ASP A 155 -8.50 -10.88 -14.63
N LEU A 156 -8.23 -9.56 -14.62
CA LEU A 156 -6.91 -9.03 -14.25
C LEU A 156 -6.57 -9.31 -12.78
N ALA A 157 -7.56 -9.22 -11.88
CA ALA A 157 -7.36 -9.50 -10.47
C ALA A 157 -7.02 -10.99 -10.22
N VAL A 158 -7.68 -11.90 -10.95
CA VAL A 158 -7.38 -13.33 -10.92
C VAL A 158 -6.00 -13.61 -11.48
N GLU A 159 -5.72 -13.12 -12.68
CA GLU A 159 -4.48 -13.39 -13.39
C GLU A 159 -3.26 -12.85 -12.65
N TYR A 160 -3.33 -11.58 -12.20
CA TYR A 160 -2.14 -10.90 -11.67
C TYR A 160 -1.99 -11.02 -10.14
N SER A 161 -3.08 -11.30 -9.40
CA SER A 161 -3.05 -11.33 -7.93
C SER A 161 -3.82 -12.49 -7.31
N ARG A 162 -4.42 -13.38 -8.10
CA ARG A 162 -5.24 -14.53 -7.66
C ARG A 162 -6.32 -14.10 -6.63
N ALA A 163 -6.95 -12.96 -6.87
CA ALA A 163 -7.95 -12.36 -5.99
C ALA A 163 -9.24 -12.08 -6.78
N PRO A 164 -10.09 -13.09 -7.01
CA PRO A 164 -11.30 -12.95 -7.84
C PRO A 164 -12.29 -11.92 -7.33
N ASP A 165 -12.35 -11.70 -6.03
CA ASP A 165 -13.23 -10.75 -5.33
C ASP A 165 -12.50 -9.43 -4.96
N TYR A 166 -11.37 -9.13 -5.63
CA TYR A 166 -10.56 -7.94 -5.30
C TYR A 166 -11.37 -6.64 -5.34
N PHE A 167 -12.16 -6.46 -6.42
CA PHE A 167 -12.88 -5.21 -6.63
C PHE A 167 -13.90 -4.95 -5.52
N GLU A 168 -14.68 -5.94 -5.17
CA GLU A 168 -15.68 -5.86 -4.10
C GLU A 168 -15.01 -5.56 -2.77
N ARG A 169 -13.98 -6.33 -2.41
CA ARG A 169 -13.27 -6.17 -1.13
C ARG A 169 -12.54 -4.84 -1.02
N ALA A 170 -11.84 -4.43 -2.09
CA ALA A 170 -11.15 -3.14 -2.11
C ALA A 170 -12.13 -1.97 -2.05
N SER A 171 -13.27 -2.08 -2.73
CA SER A 171 -14.33 -1.08 -2.71
C SER A 171 -14.93 -0.88 -1.32
N GLU A 172 -15.22 -1.97 -0.60
CA GLU A 172 -15.71 -1.94 0.78
C GLU A 172 -14.65 -1.38 1.74
N ALA A 173 -13.40 -1.83 1.59
CA ALA A 173 -12.28 -1.40 2.40
C ALA A 173 -11.98 0.10 2.24
N ILE A 174 -11.94 0.61 1.01
CA ILE A 174 -11.68 2.03 0.74
C ILE A 174 -12.81 2.92 1.29
N LYS A 175 -14.07 2.49 1.21
CA LYS A 175 -15.19 3.19 1.85
C LYS A 175 -15.03 3.26 3.37
N GLU A 176 -14.62 2.16 3.99
CA GLU A 176 -14.37 2.12 5.43
C GLU A 176 -13.16 3.00 5.82
N MET A 177 -12.06 2.95 5.06
CA MET A 177 -10.90 3.83 5.27
C MET A 177 -11.31 5.30 5.20
N ASN A 178 -12.10 5.68 4.17
CA ASN A 178 -12.61 7.05 4.05
C ASN A 178 -13.54 7.42 5.23
N ARG A 179 -14.36 6.50 5.72
CA ARG A 179 -15.22 6.74 6.89
C ARG A 179 -14.39 7.08 8.13
N GLN A 180 -13.25 6.39 8.32
CA GLN A 180 -12.39 6.58 9.49
C GLN A 180 -11.60 7.87 9.46
N VAL A 181 -11.00 8.23 8.34
CA VAL A 181 -10.05 9.35 8.26
C VAL A 181 -10.52 10.52 7.42
N GLY A 182 -11.50 10.33 6.53
CA GLY A 182 -12.04 11.37 5.65
C GLY A 182 -11.11 11.76 4.50
N VAL A 183 -11.37 12.92 3.92
CA VAL A 183 -10.54 13.50 2.86
C VAL A 183 -9.20 13.97 3.41
N LEU A 184 -8.19 14.02 2.54
CA LEU A 184 -6.83 14.43 2.89
C LEU A 184 -6.78 15.84 3.51
N LYS A 185 -6.07 15.93 4.62
CA LYS A 185 -5.73 17.20 5.30
C LYS A 185 -4.23 17.35 5.33
N LEU A 186 -3.76 18.54 4.98
CA LEU A 186 -2.36 18.90 4.97
C LEU A 186 -2.11 19.96 6.04
N ASP A 187 -0.89 19.96 6.60
CA ASP A 187 -0.40 21.05 7.43
C ASP A 187 -0.02 22.30 6.60
N SER A 188 0.52 23.33 7.25
CA SER A 188 0.97 24.57 6.59
C SER A 188 2.13 24.37 5.61
N ASP A 189 2.88 23.28 5.75
CA ASP A 189 4.03 22.94 4.90
C ASP A 189 3.64 21.99 3.76
N GLY A 190 2.35 21.63 3.65
CA GLY A 190 1.82 20.73 2.65
C GLY A 190 2.08 19.25 2.94
N ILE A 191 2.38 18.91 4.20
CA ILE A 191 2.58 17.52 4.64
C ILE A 191 1.25 16.94 5.14
N ALA A 192 0.99 15.69 4.83
CA ALA A 192 -0.23 15.00 5.20
C ALA A 192 -0.29 14.74 6.72
N GLU A 193 -1.36 15.20 7.36
CA GLU A 193 -1.65 14.93 8.76
C GLU A 193 -2.69 13.83 8.93
N ARG A 194 -3.69 13.77 8.05
CA ARG A 194 -4.80 12.82 8.13
C ARG A 194 -5.50 12.67 6.79
N GLY A 195 -6.06 11.50 6.50
CA GLY A 195 -6.97 11.33 5.39
C GLY A 195 -6.65 10.15 4.47
N LEU A 196 -7.39 10.07 3.36
CA LEU A 196 -7.28 9.01 2.38
C LEU A 196 -6.60 9.51 1.10
N ILE A 197 -5.59 8.77 0.64
CA ILE A 197 -4.99 8.94 -0.69
C ILE A 197 -5.07 7.58 -1.40
N ILE A 198 -5.79 7.51 -2.51
CA ILE A 198 -5.94 6.27 -3.28
C ILE A 198 -4.88 6.24 -4.38
N ARG A 199 -4.07 5.20 -4.41
CA ARG A 199 -3.09 4.98 -5.47
C ARG A 199 -3.64 4.07 -6.55
N HIS A 200 -3.37 4.42 -7.80
CA HIS A 200 -3.67 3.55 -8.93
C HIS A 200 -2.49 3.49 -9.90
N LEU A 201 -1.89 2.31 -10.03
CA LEU A 201 -0.81 2.05 -10.97
C LEU A 201 -1.40 1.68 -12.34
N VAL A 202 -1.12 2.49 -13.35
CA VAL A 202 -1.52 2.19 -14.72
C VAL A 202 -0.68 1.04 -15.25
N LEU A 203 -1.35 -0.06 -15.61
CA LEU A 203 -0.68 -1.25 -16.15
C LEU A 203 -0.74 -1.26 -17.69
N PRO A 204 0.30 -1.80 -18.37
CA PRO A 204 0.28 -1.97 -19.82
C PRO A 204 -0.93 -2.78 -20.27
N GLY A 205 -1.60 -2.33 -21.34
CA GLY A 205 -2.78 -3.01 -21.89
C GLY A 205 -4.05 -2.89 -21.06
N ALA A 206 -4.01 -2.26 -19.87
CA ALA A 206 -5.13 -2.26 -18.93
C ALA A 206 -5.76 -0.88 -18.70
N VAL A 207 -5.72 0.02 -19.68
CA VAL A 207 -6.30 1.39 -19.56
C VAL A 207 -7.81 1.35 -19.30
N SER A 208 -8.52 0.36 -19.82
CA SER A 208 -9.95 0.14 -19.54
C SER A 208 -10.20 -0.10 -18.05
N ASN A 209 -9.33 -0.87 -17.39
CA ASN A 209 -9.36 -1.09 -15.94
C ASN A 209 -9.16 0.23 -15.19
N THR A 210 -8.17 1.04 -15.59
CA THR A 210 -7.92 2.37 -15.00
C THR A 210 -9.17 3.25 -15.07
N LYS A 211 -9.83 3.33 -16.23
CA LYS A 211 -11.06 4.11 -16.39
C LYS A 211 -12.20 3.64 -15.48
N LYS A 212 -12.35 2.33 -15.29
CA LYS A 212 -13.35 1.75 -14.38
C LYS A 212 -13.03 2.11 -12.92
N VAL A 213 -11.76 2.00 -12.50
CA VAL A 213 -11.32 2.36 -11.15
C VAL A 213 -11.57 3.84 -10.87
N LEU A 214 -11.13 4.74 -11.75
CA LEU A 214 -11.33 6.18 -11.59
C LEU A 214 -12.81 6.56 -11.52
N ARG A 215 -13.64 5.97 -12.39
CA ARG A 215 -15.09 6.19 -12.36
C ARG A 215 -15.71 5.76 -11.03
N TRP A 216 -15.35 4.58 -10.55
CA TRP A 216 -15.87 4.11 -9.26
C TRP A 216 -15.49 5.04 -8.10
N ILE A 217 -14.24 5.53 -8.07
CA ILE A 217 -13.77 6.48 -7.05
C ILE A 217 -14.65 7.74 -7.10
N LYS A 218 -14.86 8.32 -8.30
CA LYS A 218 -15.65 9.54 -8.47
C LYS A 218 -17.11 9.38 -8.07
N GLU A 219 -17.69 8.22 -8.33
CA GLU A 219 -19.11 7.94 -8.05
C GLU A 219 -19.38 7.53 -6.60
N ASN A 220 -18.41 7.02 -5.87
CA ASN A 220 -18.61 6.39 -4.57
C ASN A 220 -17.92 7.07 -3.38
N LEU A 221 -17.04 8.01 -3.62
CA LEU A 221 -16.29 8.70 -2.56
C LEU A 221 -16.58 10.21 -2.58
N PRO A 222 -16.33 10.92 -1.46
CA PRO A 222 -16.58 12.35 -1.37
C PRO A 222 -15.80 13.16 -2.41
N GLU A 223 -16.36 14.32 -2.78
CA GLU A 223 -15.62 15.33 -3.51
C GLU A 223 -14.35 15.73 -2.73
N GLY A 224 -13.25 15.96 -3.46
CA GLY A 224 -11.94 16.22 -2.83
C GLY A 224 -11.15 14.97 -2.49
N THR A 225 -11.66 13.75 -2.75
CA THR A 225 -10.85 12.51 -2.65
C THR A 225 -9.61 12.61 -3.54
N VAL A 226 -8.44 12.37 -2.95
CA VAL A 226 -7.16 12.46 -3.63
C VAL A 226 -6.80 11.14 -4.28
N VAL A 227 -6.46 11.19 -5.57
CA VAL A 227 -5.99 10.04 -6.36
C VAL A 227 -4.54 10.27 -6.78
N SER A 228 -3.67 9.30 -6.53
CA SER A 228 -2.32 9.25 -7.08
C SER A 228 -2.30 8.29 -8.28
N LEU A 229 -2.28 8.88 -9.50
CA LEU A 229 -2.21 8.14 -10.76
C LEU A 229 -0.76 7.88 -11.14
N MET A 230 -0.31 6.64 -10.95
CA MET A 230 1.09 6.26 -11.08
C MET A 230 1.44 5.73 -12.46
N SER A 231 2.54 6.25 -13.04
CA SER A 231 3.12 5.81 -14.34
C SER A 231 4.38 4.96 -14.18
N GLN A 232 4.78 4.69 -12.96
CA GLN A 232 6.10 4.11 -12.63
C GLN A 232 6.22 2.60 -12.88
N TYR A 233 5.24 1.98 -13.55
CA TYR A 233 5.30 0.55 -13.85
C TYR A 233 6.60 0.17 -14.57
N THR A 234 7.32 -0.79 -14.00
CA THR A 234 8.49 -1.42 -14.62
C THR A 234 8.34 -2.94 -14.49
N PRO A 235 8.54 -3.71 -15.56
CA PRO A 235 8.50 -5.16 -15.50
C PRO A 235 9.46 -5.71 -14.44
N CYS A 236 8.94 -6.47 -13.48
CA CYS A 236 9.69 -7.10 -12.41
C CYS A 236 9.02 -8.40 -11.97
N ALA A 237 9.64 -9.14 -11.09
CA ALA A 237 9.18 -10.44 -10.62
C ALA A 237 8.82 -11.38 -11.81
N LYS A 238 7.58 -11.83 -11.88
CA LYS A 238 7.07 -12.71 -12.95
C LYS A 238 6.37 -11.98 -14.09
N ALA A 239 6.48 -10.66 -14.16
CA ALA A 239 5.80 -9.85 -15.18
C ALA A 239 6.07 -10.31 -16.62
N ALA A 240 7.29 -10.80 -16.90
CA ALA A 240 7.67 -11.31 -18.23
C ALA A 240 6.88 -12.55 -18.66
N GLU A 241 6.31 -13.30 -17.70
CA GLU A 241 5.49 -14.50 -17.97
C GLU A 241 4.02 -14.15 -18.29
N HIS A 242 3.63 -12.84 -18.14
CA HIS A 242 2.26 -12.35 -18.26
C HIS A 242 2.16 -11.16 -19.24
N PRO A 243 2.33 -11.30 -20.56
CA PRO A 243 2.10 -10.21 -21.49
C PRO A 243 0.70 -9.63 -21.33
N PRO A 244 0.54 -8.28 -21.40
CA PRO A 244 1.52 -7.27 -21.79
C PRO A 244 2.37 -6.69 -20.65
N LEU A 245 2.43 -7.32 -19.47
CA LEU A 245 3.24 -6.85 -18.33
C LEU A 245 4.76 -6.96 -18.56
N ASP A 246 5.20 -7.58 -19.63
CA ASP A 246 6.60 -7.71 -20.05
C ASP A 246 7.22 -6.39 -20.58
N ARG A 247 6.39 -5.33 -20.71
CA ARG A 247 6.81 -4.00 -21.19
C ARG A 247 6.38 -2.89 -20.24
N ARG A 248 6.98 -1.72 -20.34
CA ARG A 248 6.50 -0.50 -19.69
C ARG A 248 5.22 0.01 -20.36
N ILE A 249 4.46 0.84 -19.65
CA ILE A 249 3.34 1.56 -20.24
C ILE A 249 3.85 2.48 -21.36
N SER A 250 3.10 2.57 -22.44
CA SER A 250 3.37 3.53 -23.51
C SER A 250 2.93 4.94 -23.10
N LYS A 251 3.44 5.96 -23.83
CA LYS A 251 3.01 7.34 -23.65
C LYS A 251 1.50 7.47 -23.86
N TYR A 252 1.00 6.85 -24.90
CA TYR A 252 -0.43 6.86 -25.27
C TYR A 252 -1.33 6.25 -24.19
N GLU A 253 -0.94 5.12 -23.62
CA GLU A 253 -1.72 4.49 -22.54
C GLU A 253 -1.83 5.39 -21.30
N TYR A 254 -0.74 6.07 -20.94
CA TYR A 254 -0.77 6.97 -19.79
C TYR A 254 -1.55 8.25 -20.08
N GLU A 255 -1.43 8.81 -21.28
CA GLU A 255 -2.21 9.98 -21.70
C GLU A 255 -3.72 9.69 -21.65
N ILE A 256 -4.17 8.52 -22.15
CA ILE A 256 -5.58 8.13 -22.04
C ILE A 256 -6.04 7.98 -20.58
N ALA A 257 -5.16 7.47 -19.70
CA ALA A 257 -5.48 7.35 -18.27
C ALA A 257 -5.59 8.73 -17.62
N LEU A 258 -4.71 9.66 -17.97
CA LEU A 258 -4.71 11.04 -17.49
C LEU A 258 -5.93 11.82 -18.01
N ASP A 259 -6.24 11.72 -19.30
CA ASP A 259 -7.43 12.33 -19.88
C ASP A 259 -8.70 11.85 -19.17
N ALA A 260 -8.79 10.54 -18.89
CA ALA A 260 -9.93 9.99 -18.14
C ALA A 260 -10.04 10.54 -16.71
N MET A 261 -8.92 10.81 -16.03
CA MET A 261 -8.89 11.44 -14.72
C MET A 261 -9.38 12.90 -14.79
N ILE A 262 -8.92 13.65 -15.81
CA ILE A 262 -9.32 15.05 -16.08
C ILE A 262 -10.83 15.11 -16.43
N ASP A 263 -11.29 14.28 -17.37
CA ASP A 263 -12.68 14.24 -17.83
C ASP A 263 -13.68 13.92 -16.70
N LEU A 264 -13.24 13.14 -15.70
CA LEU A 264 -14.02 12.86 -14.51
C LEU A 264 -13.99 14.00 -13.47
N GLY A 265 -13.23 15.09 -13.72
CA GLY A 265 -13.15 16.25 -12.84
C GLY A 265 -12.44 15.95 -11.52
N PHE A 266 -11.31 15.26 -11.56
CA PHE A 266 -10.43 15.16 -10.40
C PHE A 266 -9.52 16.40 -10.36
N ASP A 267 -9.87 17.35 -9.49
CA ASP A 267 -9.12 18.61 -9.33
C ASP A 267 -7.92 18.46 -8.38
N ASN A 268 -7.98 17.46 -7.50
CA ASN A 268 -6.94 17.15 -6.51
C ASN A 268 -6.36 15.76 -6.78
N GLY A 269 -5.07 15.70 -7.10
CA GLY A 269 -4.42 14.41 -7.33
C GLY A 269 -2.94 14.56 -7.65
N TYR A 270 -2.25 13.45 -7.55
CA TYR A 270 -0.84 13.35 -7.91
C TYR A 270 -0.72 12.61 -9.24
N VAL A 271 0.03 13.19 -10.16
CA VAL A 271 0.39 12.56 -11.43
C VAL A 271 1.90 12.46 -11.53
N GLN A 272 2.39 11.30 -11.90
CA GLN A 272 3.83 11.08 -12.00
C GLN A 272 4.32 11.41 -13.40
N SER A 273 5.53 11.99 -13.48
CA SER A 273 6.23 12.08 -14.76
C SER A 273 6.72 10.66 -15.14
N ARG A 274 6.72 10.35 -16.45
CA ARG A 274 7.22 9.05 -16.95
C ARG A 274 8.69 8.76 -16.58
N ARG A 275 9.46 9.78 -16.19
CA ARG A 275 10.85 9.64 -15.69
C ARG A 275 10.92 8.96 -14.33
N SER A 276 9.79 8.83 -13.61
CA SER A 276 9.72 8.17 -12.30
C SER A 276 9.83 6.62 -12.38
N ALA A 277 9.74 6.03 -13.57
CA ALA A 277 9.88 4.58 -13.76
C ALA A 277 11.37 4.17 -13.76
N GLN A 278 12.02 4.16 -12.60
CA GLN A 278 13.43 3.74 -12.45
C GLN A 278 13.53 2.63 -11.41
N LYS A 279 14.47 1.69 -11.61
CA LYS A 279 14.71 0.59 -10.64
C LYS A 279 15.34 1.06 -9.34
N ASP A 280 15.98 2.22 -9.35
CA ASP A 280 16.68 2.82 -8.22
C ASP A 280 15.74 3.21 -7.06
N PHE A 281 14.42 3.20 -7.31
CA PHE A 281 13.40 3.45 -6.29
C PHE A 281 12.95 2.19 -5.52
N ILE A 282 13.42 1.00 -5.93
CA ILE A 282 13.16 -0.25 -5.21
C ILE A 282 14.19 -0.37 -4.09
N PRO A 283 13.76 -0.47 -2.80
CA PRO A 283 14.69 -0.61 -1.70
C PRO A 283 15.52 -1.91 -1.77
N ASP A 284 16.74 -1.85 -1.27
CA ASP A 284 17.54 -3.05 -0.99
C ASP A 284 17.01 -3.71 0.29
N PHE A 285 16.42 -4.89 0.16
CA PHE A 285 15.87 -5.65 1.29
C PHE A 285 16.88 -6.62 1.92
N GLN A 286 18.04 -6.85 1.28
CA GLN A 286 19.06 -7.76 1.79
C GLN A 286 19.88 -7.13 2.93
N SER A 287 19.95 -5.81 2.97
CA SER A 287 20.73 -5.07 3.98
C SER A 287 20.06 -5.05 5.36
N HIS A 288 18.77 -5.34 5.48
CA HIS A 288 17.96 -5.19 6.70
C HIS A 288 18.16 -3.84 7.39
N GLU A 289 18.37 -2.78 6.60
CA GLU A 289 18.65 -1.44 7.08
C GLU A 289 17.61 -0.99 8.13
N GLY A 290 18.12 -0.48 9.26
CA GLY A 290 17.30 0.11 10.32
C GLY A 290 16.65 -0.88 11.28
N LEU A 291 16.84 -2.20 11.13
CA LEU A 291 16.25 -3.21 12.01
C LEU A 291 17.16 -3.71 13.13
N LEU A 292 18.46 -3.48 13.06
CA LEU A 292 19.48 -3.93 14.05
C LEU A 292 20.05 -2.79 14.87
#